data_5d315552c37b54c7f437789f88cbd4b7
#
_entry.id   5d315552c37b54c7f437789f88cbd4b7
#
_cell.length_a   1.000
_cell.length_b   1.000
_cell.length_c   1.000
_cell.angle_alpha   90.00
_cell.angle_beta   90.00
_cell.angle_gamma   90.00
#
_symmetry.space_group_name_H-M   'P 1'
#
loop_
_entity.id
_entity.type
_entity.pdbx_description
1 polymer ?
#
loop_
_entity_poly.entity_id
_entity_poly.type
_entity_poly.pdbx_seq_one_letter_code
_entity_poly.pdbx_strand_id
1 'polypeptide(L)'
;MIIASGKEAWLTKREELVNAKGKGTLQTFWLSRKNIAVSRGSGYHKSSMSSDIDVSSERDDQVSSLSGTVPIVEAKIQRLIDWNVAIFADLLEEIKAHRAATETRPSNDALVENIAPPRGQHIRDEVAETIDMPSYNAYTAAPNTPSSNTLDSDVTKQLREFITKIAMYYHSDNGFHNFAHASHVIMSTVKLLQRIATPDVKKKDCATEKEYYNSTFGISSDPMTKFAIVFSALIHDVDHQGVTNFQLAKEKDMMAIAYENKSVLEQHSLDLAWSLLTESTFKDLRRSIYATQEEHDRFRQLTINCVMATDIFDKEMKSFRDSRWEKAFNNNNDNNNKDVAVVDYATTEINDDDWKRKATITIECIIQASDVAHTMQHWHVYQRWNQCLFTEMYTAYQQGRSDKDPSLGWYEGELWFFDNYIIPLATKLRECQVFGVSCDEFLDFATENRKEWSVKGRDIVAEMLNNQ
;
A
#
# COMPACT_ATOMS: atom_id res chain seq x y z
N MET A 1 24.94 -10.23 1.85
CA MET A 1 23.72 -10.21 2.67
C MET A 1 23.06 -11.60 2.73
N ILE A 2 22.58 -12.20 1.64
CA ILE A 2 21.87 -13.52 1.65
C ILE A 2 22.73 -14.66 2.21
N ILE A 3 24.02 -14.70 1.88
CA ILE A 3 24.98 -15.68 2.44
C ILE A 3 25.15 -15.48 3.95
N ALA A 4 25.25 -14.23 4.41
CA ALA A 4 25.39 -13.91 5.82
C ALA A 4 24.13 -14.21 6.67
N SER A 5 22.96 -14.40 6.01
CA SER A 5 21.70 -14.77 6.66
C SER A 5 21.42 -16.28 6.70
N GLY A 6 22.41 -17.13 6.32
CA GLY A 6 22.24 -18.59 6.30
C GLY A 6 21.28 -19.11 5.20
N LYS A 7 20.99 -18.30 4.19
CA LYS A 7 20.06 -18.64 3.10
C LYS A 7 20.78 -19.01 1.79
N GLU A 8 21.97 -19.56 1.87
CA GLU A 8 22.77 -19.98 0.71
C GLU A 8 22.03 -20.97 -0.20
N ALA A 9 21.19 -21.82 0.37
CA ALA A 9 20.38 -22.77 -0.39
C ALA A 9 19.35 -22.11 -1.36
N TRP A 10 19.15 -20.80 -1.24
CA TRP A 10 18.25 -20.02 -2.13
C TRP A 10 18.99 -19.51 -3.37
N LEU A 11 20.32 -19.60 -3.40
CA LEU A 11 21.15 -19.09 -4.47
C LEU A 11 21.53 -20.21 -5.43
N THR A 12 21.21 -20.04 -6.70
CA THR A 12 21.68 -20.88 -7.79
C THR A 12 22.65 -20.05 -8.65
N LYS A 13 23.91 -20.49 -8.72
CA LYS A 13 24.94 -19.80 -9.52
C LYS A 13 24.53 -19.79 -10.99
N ARG A 14 24.65 -18.66 -11.65
CA ARG A 14 24.50 -18.57 -13.11
C ARG A 14 25.74 -19.14 -13.78
N GLU A 15 25.54 -19.86 -14.87
CA GLU A 15 26.64 -20.43 -15.65
C GLU A 15 27.44 -19.32 -16.36
N GLU A 16 26.74 -18.26 -16.78
CA GLU A 16 27.35 -17.14 -17.49
C GLU A 16 27.72 -16.00 -16.55
N LEU A 17 28.90 -15.42 -16.79
CA LEU A 17 29.36 -14.20 -16.12
C LEU A 17 28.67 -12.99 -16.75
N VAL A 18 28.17 -12.06 -15.95
CA VAL A 18 27.53 -10.83 -16.42
C VAL A 18 28.53 -9.68 -16.39
N ASN A 19 28.72 -9.03 -17.52
CA ASN A 19 29.58 -7.86 -17.61
C ASN A 19 28.77 -6.59 -17.27
N ALA A 20 29.01 -6.02 -16.10
CA ALA A 20 28.33 -4.84 -15.62
C ALA A 20 29.13 -3.57 -15.91
N LYS A 21 28.54 -2.61 -16.61
CA LYS A 21 29.19 -1.33 -16.98
C LYS A 21 29.74 -0.62 -15.72
N GLY A 22 31.05 -0.37 -15.71
CA GLY A 22 31.73 0.30 -14.60
C GLY A 22 32.09 -0.61 -13.40
N LYS A 23 31.69 -1.89 -13.40
CA LYS A 23 31.99 -2.85 -12.30
C LYS A 23 32.72 -4.11 -12.79
N GLY A 24 32.98 -4.23 -14.10
CA GLY A 24 33.63 -5.39 -14.68
C GLY A 24 32.73 -6.63 -14.75
N THR A 25 33.37 -7.80 -14.83
CA THR A 25 32.68 -9.08 -14.96
C THR A 25 32.29 -9.63 -13.59
N LEU A 26 31.00 -9.85 -13.36
CA LEU A 26 30.44 -10.27 -12.08
C LEU A 26 29.86 -11.68 -12.18
N GLN A 27 30.10 -12.49 -11.14
CA GLN A 27 29.36 -13.72 -10.92
C GLN A 27 28.01 -13.37 -10.29
N THR A 28 26.94 -13.72 -10.97
CA THR A 28 25.56 -13.51 -10.49
C THR A 28 24.88 -14.84 -10.16
N PHE A 29 23.79 -14.75 -9.39
CA PHE A 29 23.07 -15.91 -8.91
C PHE A 29 21.58 -15.71 -9.14
N TRP A 30 20.88 -16.79 -9.48
CA TRP A 30 19.44 -16.84 -9.42
C TRP A 30 18.99 -16.99 -7.96
N LEU A 31 18.01 -16.22 -7.55
CA LEU A 31 17.39 -16.36 -6.23
C LEU A 31 16.10 -17.19 -6.38
N SER A 32 16.07 -18.36 -5.77
CA SER A 32 14.86 -19.18 -5.72
C SER A 32 14.57 -19.60 -4.28
N ARG A 33 13.35 -19.33 -3.81
CA ARG A 33 12.87 -19.83 -2.54
C ARG A 33 12.54 -21.31 -2.72
N LYS A 34 13.40 -22.21 -2.22
CA LYS A 34 13.08 -23.63 -2.15
C LYS A 34 12.03 -23.81 -1.05
N ASN A 35 10.81 -24.17 -1.43
CA ASN A 35 9.84 -24.68 -0.49
C ASN A 35 10.43 -25.96 0.15
N ILE A 36 10.52 -25.98 1.47
CA ILE A 36 10.80 -27.22 2.21
C ILE A 36 9.66 -28.16 1.90
N ALA A 37 9.94 -29.21 1.17
CA ALA A 37 8.97 -30.20 0.78
C ALA A 37 8.50 -30.96 2.02
N VAL A 38 7.27 -30.72 2.45
CA VAL A 38 6.53 -31.67 3.25
C VAL A 38 5.98 -32.72 2.27
N SER A 39 6.49 -33.93 2.37
CA SER A 39 6.04 -35.08 1.61
C SER A 39 4.59 -35.40 1.95
N ARG A 40 3.66 -35.16 1.04
CA ARG A 40 2.43 -35.94 0.86
C ARG A 40 1.96 -35.79 -0.59
N GLY A 41 1.79 -36.93 -1.22
CA GLY A 41 1.48 -37.08 -2.62
C GLY A 41 0.10 -36.55 -2.99
N SER A 42 0.06 -35.89 -4.08
CA SER A 42 -0.94 -35.94 -5.15
C SER A 42 -0.58 -34.83 -6.15
N GLY A 43 -0.54 -35.19 -7.44
CA GLY A 43 0.02 -34.34 -8.46
C GLY A 43 -0.83 -33.10 -8.74
N TYR A 44 -0.14 -31.98 -8.70
CA TYR A 44 -0.50 -30.78 -9.46
C TYR A 44 0.78 -30.15 -9.99
N HIS A 45 0.77 -29.81 -11.25
CA HIS A 45 1.89 -29.19 -11.96
C HIS A 45 2.29 -27.88 -11.27
N LYS A 46 3.55 -27.81 -10.83
CA LYS A 46 4.19 -26.57 -10.36
C LYS A 46 4.51 -25.71 -11.58
N SER A 47 3.83 -24.60 -11.77
CA SER A 47 4.38 -23.48 -12.49
C SER A 47 5.25 -22.65 -11.52
N SER A 48 6.54 -22.60 -11.78
CA SER A 48 7.47 -21.71 -11.09
C SER A 48 7.13 -20.27 -11.42
N MET A 49 6.57 -19.53 -10.47
CA MET A 49 6.46 -18.08 -10.63
C MET A 49 7.84 -17.47 -10.37
N SER A 50 8.50 -17.03 -11.42
CA SER A 50 9.58 -16.07 -11.33
C SER A 50 9.00 -14.72 -10.93
N SER A 51 9.75 -13.97 -10.10
CA SER A 51 9.39 -12.63 -9.63
C SER A 51 9.51 -11.54 -10.68
N ASP A 52 9.63 -11.91 -11.94
CA ASP A 52 9.59 -11.01 -13.07
C ASP A 52 8.21 -11.13 -13.70
N ILE A 53 7.33 -10.20 -13.36
CA ILE A 53 6.23 -9.85 -14.25
C ILE A 53 6.91 -9.12 -15.42
N ASP A 54 7.44 -9.90 -16.34
CA ASP A 54 7.90 -9.42 -17.62
C ASP A 54 6.67 -8.92 -18.39
N VAL A 55 6.52 -7.62 -18.42
CA VAL A 55 5.55 -6.90 -19.26
C VAL A 55 6.31 -6.32 -20.43
N SER A 56 7.17 -7.13 -21.03
CA SER A 56 7.84 -6.78 -22.27
C SER A 56 7.22 -7.53 -23.43
N SER A 57 6.93 -6.76 -24.45
CA SER A 57 6.66 -7.12 -25.83
C SER A 57 5.33 -7.84 -26.14
N GLU A 58 4.31 -7.06 -26.39
CA GLU A 58 3.53 -7.35 -27.59
C GLU A 58 3.79 -6.22 -28.59
N ARG A 59 4.70 -6.50 -29.55
CA ARG A 59 4.71 -5.81 -30.81
C ARG A 59 3.53 -6.32 -31.61
N ASP A 60 2.87 -5.36 -32.23
CA ASP A 60 1.89 -5.50 -33.28
C ASP A 60 1.93 -6.83 -34.03
N ASP A 61 0.81 -7.53 -34.01
CA ASP A 61 0.27 -8.17 -35.19
C ASP A 61 -1.20 -7.83 -35.28
N GLN A 62 -1.51 -7.17 -36.37
CA GLN A 62 -2.83 -6.70 -36.76
C GLN A 62 -3.83 -7.84 -36.91
N VAL A 63 -5.02 -7.56 -36.39
CA VAL A 63 -6.30 -8.01 -36.91
C VAL A 63 -6.58 -9.51 -36.89
N SER A 64 -7.27 -9.96 -35.85
CA SER A 64 -8.51 -10.73 -36.01
C SER A 64 -9.18 -11.02 -34.67
N SER A 65 -10.46 -10.72 -34.60
CA SER A 65 -11.48 -11.19 -33.68
C SER A 65 -11.43 -10.71 -32.20
N LEU A 66 -12.42 -9.90 -31.88
CA LEU A 66 -12.88 -9.46 -30.55
C LEU A 66 -13.11 -10.57 -29.50
N SER A 67 -12.86 -11.84 -29.83
CA SER A 67 -13.08 -12.99 -28.92
C SER A 67 -11.83 -13.41 -28.14
N GLY A 68 -10.65 -12.87 -28.45
CA GLY A 68 -9.39 -13.30 -27.83
C GLY A 68 -8.93 -12.42 -26.65
N THR A 69 -9.39 -11.18 -26.56
CA THR A 69 -8.94 -10.24 -25.53
C THR A 69 -9.61 -10.45 -24.18
N VAL A 70 -10.89 -10.81 -24.16
CA VAL A 70 -11.67 -11.05 -22.91
C VAL A 70 -11.06 -12.18 -22.06
N PRO A 71 -10.73 -13.36 -22.58
CA PRO A 71 -10.12 -14.42 -21.78
C PRO A 71 -8.75 -14.07 -21.18
N ILE A 72 -7.96 -13.23 -21.85
CA ILE A 72 -6.62 -12.84 -21.38
C ILE A 72 -6.75 -11.84 -20.23
N VAL A 73 -7.65 -10.87 -20.32
CA VAL A 73 -7.93 -9.90 -19.26
C VAL A 73 -8.47 -10.63 -18.03
N GLU A 74 -9.44 -11.52 -18.20
CA GLU A 74 -10.00 -12.33 -17.11
C GLU A 74 -8.93 -13.19 -16.42
N ALA A 75 -8.04 -13.82 -17.17
CA ALA A 75 -6.93 -14.59 -16.63
C ALA A 75 -5.92 -13.70 -15.87
N LYS A 76 -5.70 -12.44 -16.28
CA LYS A 76 -4.86 -11.49 -15.55
C LYS A 76 -5.51 -11.11 -14.20
N ILE A 77 -6.78 -10.76 -14.20
CA ILE A 77 -7.52 -10.41 -12.98
C ILE A 77 -7.54 -11.59 -12.01
N GLN A 78 -7.79 -12.83 -12.51
CA GLN A 78 -7.75 -14.01 -11.67
C GLN A 78 -6.39 -14.23 -11.00
N ARG A 79 -5.27 -14.03 -11.70
CA ARG A 79 -3.93 -14.11 -11.11
C ARG A 79 -3.70 -13.05 -10.04
N LEU A 80 -4.21 -11.83 -10.25
CA LEU A 80 -4.13 -10.77 -9.23
C LEU A 80 -4.98 -11.11 -8.01
N ILE A 81 -6.17 -11.66 -8.19
CA ILE A 81 -7.01 -12.16 -7.08
C ILE A 81 -6.25 -13.22 -6.29
N ASP A 82 -5.71 -14.25 -6.97
CA ASP A 82 -4.98 -15.34 -6.32
C ASP A 82 -3.78 -14.83 -5.51
N TRP A 83 -3.06 -13.86 -6.06
CA TRP A 83 -1.92 -13.24 -5.40
C TRP A 83 -2.34 -12.40 -4.19
N ASN A 84 -3.38 -11.58 -4.31
CA ASN A 84 -3.91 -10.80 -3.19
C ASN A 84 -4.44 -11.72 -2.09
N VAL A 85 -5.18 -12.78 -2.43
CA VAL A 85 -5.65 -13.77 -1.45
C VAL A 85 -4.50 -14.37 -0.66
N ALA A 86 -3.38 -14.70 -1.31
CA ALA A 86 -2.21 -15.24 -0.61
C ALA A 86 -1.63 -14.24 0.40
N ILE A 87 -1.49 -12.96 0.03
CA ILE A 87 -0.99 -11.91 0.93
C ILE A 87 -1.91 -11.73 2.15
N PHE A 88 -3.21 -11.61 1.90
CA PHE A 88 -4.17 -11.41 3.00
C PHE A 88 -4.28 -12.64 3.89
N ALA A 89 -4.14 -13.85 3.34
CA ALA A 89 -4.09 -15.07 4.13
C ALA A 89 -2.88 -15.08 5.08
N ASP A 90 -1.69 -14.75 4.58
CA ASP A 90 -0.48 -14.65 5.41
C ASP A 90 -0.66 -13.63 6.55
N LEU A 91 -1.26 -12.47 6.27
CA LEU A 91 -1.52 -11.44 7.29
C LEU A 91 -2.56 -11.87 8.33
N LEU A 92 -3.61 -12.61 7.93
CA LEU A 92 -4.60 -13.16 8.86
C LEU A 92 -3.99 -14.26 9.74
N GLU A 93 -3.07 -15.06 9.21
CA GLU A 93 -2.31 -16.04 10.01
C GLU A 93 -1.44 -15.34 11.05
N GLU A 94 -0.82 -14.20 10.72
CA GLU A 94 -0.08 -13.38 11.69
C GLU A 94 -0.99 -12.86 12.81
N ILE A 95 -2.19 -12.35 12.48
CA ILE A 95 -3.19 -11.88 13.47
C ILE A 95 -3.60 -13.04 14.39
N LYS A 96 -3.91 -14.21 13.81
CA LYS A 96 -4.30 -15.41 14.58
C LYS A 96 -3.19 -15.87 15.52
N ALA A 97 -1.94 -15.87 15.06
CA ALA A 97 -0.78 -16.23 15.88
C ALA A 97 -0.57 -15.23 17.01
N HIS A 98 -0.71 -13.93 16.74
CA HIS A 98 -0.59 -12.87 17.73
C HIS A 98 -1.66 -12.99 18.83
N ARG A 99 -2.92 -13.24 18.46
CA ARG A 99 -4.01 -13.46 19.44
C ARG A 99 -3.77 -14.68 20.29
N ALA A 100 -3.26 -15.77 19.71
CA ALA A 100 -2.93 -16.97 20.47
C ALA A 100 -1.84 -16.71 21.52
N ALA A 101 -0.85 -15.87 21.19
CA ALA A 101 0.24 -15.50 22.10
C ALA A 101 -0.20 -14.52 23.19
N THR A 102 -1.22 -13.68 22.95
CA THR A 102 -1.75 -12.71 23.91
C THR A 102 -2.90 -13.24 24.75
N GLU A 103 -3.32 -14.50 24.56
CA GLU A 103 -4.52 -15.09 25.17
C GLU A 103 -5.80 -14.27 24.95
N THR A 104 -5.83 -13.46 23.90
CA THR A 104 -6.99 -12.65 23.53
C THR A 104 -8.15 -13.57 23.16
N ARG A 105 -9.13 -13.70 24.04
CA ARG A 105 -10.32 -14.52 23.79
C ARG A 105 -11.35 -13.70 23.01
N PRO A 106 -11.96 -14.29 21.96
CA PRO A 106 -13.10 -13.66 21.31
C PRO A 106 -14.20 -13.43 22.35
N SER A 107 -14.78 -12.24 22.37
CA SER A 107 -15.96 -12.00 23.20
C SER A 107 -17.10 -12.88 22.67
N ASN A 108 -17.82 -13.56 23.58
CA ASN A 108 -19.00 -14.34 23.23
C ASN A 108 -20.22 -13.46 22.93
N ASP A 109 -20.15 -12.19 23.29
CA ASP A 109 -21.17 -11.23 22.90
C ASP A 109 -21.14 -11.11 21.38
N ALA A 110 -22.31 -11.23 20.77
CA ALA A 110 -22.48 -11.08 19.33
C ALA A 110 -21.74 -9.82 18.90
N LEU A 111 -20.46 -9.99 18.50
CA LEU A 111 -19.63 -8.92 17.99
C LEU A 111 -20.44 -8.30 16.89
N VAL A 112 -21.07 -7.28 17.29
CA VAL A 112 -21.68 -6.23 16.55
C VAL A 112 -21.98 -6.63 15.10
N GLU A 113 -23.03 -7.41 14.95
CA GLU A 113 -23.61 -7.71 13.63
C GLU A 113 -24.23 -6.42 13.02
N ASN A 114 -24.24 -5.29 13.75
CA ASN A 114 -24.91 -4.05 13.37
C ASN A 114 -24.14 -2.80 13.79
N ILE A 115 -22.94 -2.58 13.25
CA ILE A 115 -22.42 -1.21 13.24
C ILE A 115 -22.65 -0.63 11.84
N ALA A 116 -23.90 -0.21 11.58
CA ALA A 116 -24.12 0.86 10.64
C ALA A 116 -23.43 2.12 11.20
N PRO A 117 -22.70 2.89 10.39
CA PRO A 117 -22.15 4.16 10.85
C PRO A 117 -23.27 5.00 11.48
N PRO A 118 -22.98 5.80 12.53
CA PRO A 118 -23.99 6.67 13.14
C PRO A 118 -24.69 7.48 12.04
N ARG A 119 -26.00 7.43 11.98
CA ARG A 119 -26.77 8.13 10.95
C ARG A 119 -26.44 9.62 11.00
N GLY A 120 -25.93 10.18 9.91
CA GLY A 120 -25.68 11.60 9.74
C GLY A 120 -24.24 12.06 10.09
N GLN A 121 -23.32 11.17 10.35
CA GLN A 121 -21.91 11.50 10.50
C GLN A 121 -21.17 11.08 9.22
N HIS A 122 -20.38 11.99 8.67
CA HIS A 122 -19.53 11.65 7.52
C HIS A 122 -18.31 10.87 7.98
N ILE A 123 -17.89 9.83 7.23
CA ILE A 123 -16.70 9.03 7.54
C ILE A 123 -15.46 9.93 7.63
N ARG A 124 -15.41 10.98 6.82
CA ARG A 124 -14.34 11.99 6.85
C ARG A 124 -14.15 12.62 8.24
N ASP A 125 -15.22 12.80 9.00
CA ASP A 125 -15.19 13.41 10.32
C ASP A 125 -14.68 12.44 11.41
N GLU A 126 -14.56 11.16 11.07
CA GLU A 126 -13.98 10.13 11.92
C GLU A 126 -12.44 10.05 11.84
N VAL A 127 -11.78 10.84 10.97
CA VAL A 127 -10.31 10.85 10.88
C VAL A 127 -9.70 11.30 12.20
N ALA A 128 -8.94 10.40 12.83
CA ALA A 128 -8.34 10.66 14.13
C ALA A 128 -7.05 11.47 14.06
N GLU A 129 -6.82 12.31 15.05
CA GLU A 129 -5.53 13.00 15.26
C GLU A 129 -4.41 11.98 15.57
N THR A 130 -4.74 10.97 16.38
CA THR A 130 -3.83 9.87 16.75
C THR A 130 -4.57 8.56 16.75
N ILE A 131 -3.92 7.51 16.23
CA ILE A 131 -4.41 6.14 16.25
C ILE A 131 -3.83 5.44 17.49
N ASP A 132 -4.66 4.72 18.21
CA ASP A 132 -4.20 3.92 19.34
C ASP A 132 -3.41 2.70 18.83
N MET A 133 -2.14 2.63 19.24
CA MET A 133 -1.26 1.51 19.00
C MET A 133 -1.20 0.61 20.22
N PRO A 134 -1.16 -0.74 20.04
CA PRO A 134 -1.05 -1.64 21.19
C PRO A 134 0.26 -1.41 21.92
N SER A 135 0.26 -1.50 23.26
CA SER A 135 1.48 -1.39 24.06
C SER A 135 2.44 -2.55 23.79
N TYR A 136 3.74 -2.31 24.00
CA TYR A 136 4.76 -3.35 23.85
C TYR A 136 4.44 -4.57 24.73
N ASN A 137 4.47 -5.75 24.11
CA ASN A 137 4.32 -7.02 24.81
C ASN A 137 5.46 -7.97 24.41
N ALA A 138 6.32 -8.30 25.37
CA ALA A 138 7.48 -9.17 25.13
C ALA A 138 7.10 -10.59 24.67
N TYR A 139 5.91 -11.07 24.99
CA TYR A 139 5.43 -12.39 24.57
C TYR A 139 5.04 -12.48 23.11
N THR A 140 4.74 -11.34 22.46
CA THR A 140 4.35 -11.27 21.06
C THR A 140 5.53 -10.91 20.14
N ALA A 141 6.60 -10.40 20.71
CA ALA A 141 7.79 -9.96 19.98
C ALA A 141 8.74 -11.12 19.61
N ALA A 142 8.56 -12.31 20.19
CA ALA A 142 9.38 -13.47 19.86
C ALA A 142 9.24 -13.87 18.38
N PRO A 143 10.34 -14.15 17.64
CA PRO A 143 10.27 -14.54 16.26
C PRO A 143 9.37 -15.77 16.12
N ASN A 144 8.32 -15.62 15.32
CA ASN A 144 7.32 -16.65 15.06
C ASN A 144 7.97 -17.98 14.71
N THR A 145 7.97 -18.92 15.64
CA THR A 145 8.02 -20.33 15.27
C THR A 145 6.86 -20.55 14.29
N PRO A 146 7.08 -21.18 13.13
CA PRO A 146 6.01 -21.48 12.22
C PRO A 146 5.02 -22.39 12.94
N SER A 147 4.01 -21.78 13.54
CA SER A 147 2.89 -22.54 14.09
C SER A 147 2.15 -23.10 12.89
N SER A 148 1.74 -24.36 12.98
CA SER A 148 0.91 -25.06 11.99
C SER A 148 -0.52 -24.50 11.91
N ASN A 149 -0.69 -23.20 12.20
CA ASN A 149 -1.98 -22.53 12.25
C ASN A 149 -2.37 -22.06 10.84
N THR A 150 -2.68 -23.00 9.97
CA THR A 150 -3.37 -22.68 8.71
C THR A 150 -4.71 -22.01 9.01
N LEU A 151 -5.09 -21.05 8.17
CA LEU A 151 -6.43 -20.50 8.22
C LEU A 151 -7.49 -21.58 8.06
N ASP A 152 -8.62 -21.37 8.69
CA ASP A 152 -9.81 -22.18 8.47
C ASP A 152 -10.21 -22.12 6.98
N SER A 153 -10.70 -23.26 6.45
CA SER A 153 -11.12 -23.36 5.05
C SER A 153 -12.23 -22.37 4.71
N ASP A 154 -13.16 -22.12 5.65
CA ASP A 154 -14.26 -21.19 5.44
C ASP A 154 -13.77 -19.74 5.43
N VAL A 155 -12.82 -19.38 6.28
CA VAL A 155 -12.16 -18.07 6.23
C VAL A 155 -11.44 -17.85 4.90
N THR A 156 -10.69 -18.85 4.43
CA THR A 156 -9.97 -18.76 3.15
C THR A 156 -10.95 -18.60 1.98
N LYS A 157 -12.07 -19.31 2.00
CA LYS A 157 -13.13 -19.21 0.99
C LYS A 157 -13.79 -17.83 1.03
N GLN A 158 -14.16 -17.33 2.22
CA GLN A 158 -14.75 -16.00 2.39
C GLN A 158 -13.79 -14.90 1.97
N LEU A 159 -12.51 -15.02 2.30
CA LEU A 159 -11.47 -14.07 1.86
C LEU A 159 -11.39 -14.00 0.33
N ARG A 160 -11.34 -15.14 -0.34
CA ARG A 160 -11.33 -15.20 -1.80
C ARG A 160 -12.58 -14.57 -2.41
N GLU A 161 -13.74 -14.88 -1.86
CA GLU A 161 -15.00 -14.30 -2.32
C GLU A 161 -15.05 -12.79 -2.12
N PHE A 162 -14.60 -12.30 -0.97
CA PHE A 162 -14.51 -10.88 -0.67
C PHE A 162 -13.61 -10.14 -1.68
N ILE A 163 -12.36 -10.62 -1.87
CA ILE A 163 -11.42 -10.01 -2.81
C ILE A 163 -11.96 -10.08 -4.25
N THR A 164 -12.65 -11.16 -4.62
CA THR A 164 -13.29 -11.28 -5.94
C THR A 164 -14.39 -10.24 -6.12
N LYS A 165 -15.25 -10.06 -5.11
CA LYS A 165 -16.30 -9.02 -5.17
C LYS A 165 -15.69 -7.61 -5.24
N ILE A 166 -14.66 -7.31 -4.44
CA ILE A 166 -13.94 -6.04 -4.54
C ILE A 166 -13.37 -5.84 -5.96
N ALA A 167 -12.72 -6.87 -6.53
CA ALA A 167 -12.17 -6.79 -7.89
C ALA A 167 -13.25 -6.50 -8.96
N MET A 168 -14.47 -6.98 -8.75
CA MET A 168 -15.61 -6.76 -9.66
C MET A 168 -16.19 -5.34 -9.56
N TYR A 169 -16.00 -4.66 -8.43
CA TYR A 169 -16.40 -3.26 -8.28
C TYR A 169 -15.40 -2.28 -8.92
N TYR A 170 -14.16 -2.70 -9.16
CA TYR A 170 -13.23 -1.90 -9.93
C TYR A 170 -13.61 -1.91 -11.42
N HIS A 171 -13.79 -0.73 -12.01
CA HIS A 171 -14.13 -0.59 -13.42
C HIS A 171 -12.96 -1.00 -14.32
N SER A 172 -13.17 -2.00 -15.17
CA SER A 172 -12.12 -2.53 -16.06
C SER A 172 -11.79 -1.61 -17.24
N ASP A 173 -12.68 -0.67 -17.54
CA ASP A 173 -12.52 0.36 -18.57
C ASP A 173 -11.75 1.59 -18.08
N ASN A 174 -11.54 1.75 -16.77
CA ASN A 174 -10.62 2.74 -16.24
C ASN A 174 -9.19 2.38 -16.64
N GLY A 175 -8.48 3.34 -17.23
CA GLY A 175 -7.09 3.18 -17.64
C GLY A 175 -6.14 3.03 -16.45
N PHE A 176 -6.40 3.76 -15.36
CA PHE A 176 -5.53 3.84 -14.18
C PHE A 176 -6.21 3.32 -12.91
N HIS A 177 -7.35 3.92 -12.48
CA HIS A 177 -8.02 3.55 -11.23
C HIS A 177 -8.83 2.26 -11.39
N ASN A 178 -8.10 1.13 -11.47
CA ASN A 178 -8.65 -0.21 -11.69
C ASN A 178 -8.00 -1.23 -10.73
N PHE A 179 -8.46 -2.48 -10.76
CA PHE A 179 -7.96 -3.53 -9.85
C PHE A 179 -6.46 -3.85 -10.02
N ALA A 180 -5.87 -3.59 -11.21
CA ALA A 180 -4.44 -3.77 -11.39
C ALA A 180 -3.64 -2.68 -10.66
N HIS A 181 -4.15 -1.43 -10.61
CA HIS A 181 -3.61 -0.35 -9.79
C HIS A 181 -3.68 -0.71 -8.30
N ALA A 182 -4.86 -1.06 -7.79
CA ALA A 182 -5.02 -1.46 -6.39
C ALA A 182 -4.06 -2.61 -6.01
N SER A 183 -3.89 -3.61 -6.89
CA SER A 183 -2.91 -4.69 -6.67
C SER A 183 -1.46 -4.20 -6.66
N HIS A 184 -1.12 -3.18 -7.49
CA HIS A 184 0.19 -2.54 -7.47
C HIS A 184 0.41 -1.76 -6.17
N VAL A 185 -0.61 -1.07 -5.67
CA VAL A 185 -0.57 -0.37 -4.38
C VAL A 185 -0.38 -1.37 -3.23
N ILE A 186 -1.10 -2.50 -3.21
CA ILE A 186 -0.89 -3.58 -2.24
C ILE A 186 0.55 -4.08 -2.26
N MET A 187 1.11 -4.35 -3.43
CA MET A 187 2.51 -4.80 -3.56
C MET A 187 3.49 -3.78 -3.00
N SER A 188 3.25 -2.51 -3.27
CA SER A 188 4.09 -1.40 -2.80
C SER A 188 3.99 -1.26 -1.28
N THR A 189 2.78 -1.34 -0.72
CA THR A 189 2.52 -1.34 0.73
C THR A 189 3.26 -2.47 1.43
N VAL A 190 3.13 -3.70 0.94
CA VAL A 190 3.82 -4.86 1.51
C VAL A 190 5.34 -4.68 1.47
N LYS A 191 5.89 -4.16 0.37
CA LYS A 191 7.33 -3.87 0.26
C LYS A 191 7.78 -2.80 1.23
N LEU A 192 7.01 -1.73 1.44
CA LEU A 192 7.32 -0.70 2.42
C LEU A 192 7.27 -1.25 3.84
N LEU A 193 6.24 -2.01 4.20
CA LEU A 193 6.13 -2.66 5.50
C LEU A 193 7.29 -3.62 5.78
N GLN A 194 7.76 -4.36 4.76
CA GLN A 194 8.93 -5.23 4.89
C GLN A 194 10.27 -4.48 5.02
N ARG A 195 10.32 -3.21 4.65
CA ARG A 195 11.48 -2.33 4.78
C ARG A 195 11.55 -1.59 6.10
N ILE A 196 10.49 -1.66 6.92
CA ILE A 196 10.52 -1.12 8.28
C ILE A 196 11.60 -1.87 9.06
N ALA A 197 12.62 -1.14 9.48
CA ALA A 197 13.77 -1.68 10.19
C ALA A 197 14.27 -0.63 11.20
N THR A 198 14.91 -1.09 12.26
CA THR A 198 15.63 -0.18 13.14
C THR A 198 16.62 0.67 12.36
N PRO A 199 16.68 1.99 12.59
CA PRO A 199 17.78 2.81 12.13
C PRO A 199 19.11 2.12 12.51
N ASP A 200 20.09 2.13 11.62
CA ASP A 200 21.40 1.48 11.86
C ASP A 200 22.03 1.95 13.19
N VAL A 201 21.66 1.31 14.25
CA VAL A 201 22.53 1.22 15.42
C VAL A 201 23.68 0.34 14.94
N LYS A 202 24.84 0.95 14.70
CA LYS A 202 26.10 0.29 14.34
C LYS A 202 26.13 -1.05 15.04
N LYS A 203 26.22 -2.15 14.33
CA LYS A 203 26.23 -3.58 14.69
C LYS A 203 27.06 -3.94 15.94
N LYS A 204 26.76 -3.31 17.06
CA LYS A 204 27.30 -3.68 18.37
C LYS A 204 26.12 -3.64 19.31
N ASP A 205 25.73 -4.76 19.77
CA ASP A 205 24.71 -5.00 20.75
C ASP A 205 23.28 -5.02 20.18
N CYS A 206 22.68 -6.18 20.27
CA CYS A 206 21.27 -6.43 19.96
C CYS A 206 20.41 -5.33 20.54
N ALA A 207 19.83 -4.48 19.68
CA ALA A 207 18.72 -3.64 20.07
C ALA A 207 17.68 -4.57 20.70
N THR A 208 17.20 -4.25 21.89
CA THR A 208 16.17 -5.05 22.53
C THR A 208 14.92 -5.02 21.66
N GLU A 209 14.09 -6.06 21.69
CA GLU A 209 12.81 -6.09 20.97
C GLU A 209 11.95 -4.87 21.29
N LYS A 210 12.07 -4.34 22.51
CA LYS A 210 11.41 -3.11 22.93
C LYS A 210 11.95 -1.87 22.21
N GLU A 211 13.25 -1.78 21.98
CA GLU A 211 13.85 -0.67 21.21
C GLU A 211 13.40 -0.73 19.74
N TYR A 212 13.33 -1.93 19.17
CA TYR A 212 12.76 -2.12 17.82
C TYR A 212 11.30 -1.68 17.76
N TYR A 213 10.48 -2.10 18.72
CA TYR A 213 9.10 -1.67 18.84
C TYR A 213 8.99 -0.14 18.92
N ASN A 214 9.78 0.49 19.80
CA ASN A 214 9.76 1.94 20.00
C ASN A 214 10.21 2.71 18.74
N SER A 215 11.30 2.28 18.10
CA SER A 215 11.86 2.93 16.91
C SER A 215 11.02 2.78 15.66
N THR A 216 10.15 1.78 15.59
CA THR A 216 9.20 1.53 14.49
C THR A 216 7.78 1.95 14.82
N PHE A 217 7.60 2.68 15.92
CA PHE A 217 6.28 3.13 16.41
C PHE A 217 5.27 1.98 16.54
N GLY A 218 5.74 0.76 16.86
CA GLY A 218 4.90 -0.43 16.99
C GLY A 218 4.34 -1.00 15.67
N ILE A 219 4.49 -0.31 14.55
CA ILE A 219 3.86 -0.67 13.26
C ILE A 219 4.28 -2.06 12.79
N SER A 220 5.58 -2.38 12.86
CA SER A 220 6.09 -3.68 12.42
C SER A 220 5.71 -4.84 13.32
N SER A 221 5.43 -4.56 14.59
CA SER A 221 5.11 -5.54 15.63
C SER A 221 3.61 -5.85 15.73
N ASP A 222 2.77 -5.03 15.12
CA ASP A 222 1.30 -5.18 15.18
C ASP A 222 0.74 -5.73 13.86
N PRO A 223 0.32 -7.01 13.82
CA PRO A 223 -0.24 -7.61 12.62
C PRO A 223 -1.53 -6.95 12.14
N MET A 224 -2.35 -6.41 13.05
CA MET A 224 -3.59 -5.73 12.66
C MET A 224 -3.31 -4.42 11.94
N THR A 225 -2.33 -3.62 12.37
CA THR A 225 -1.90 -2.41 11.67
C THR A 225 -1.42 -2.75 10.26
N LYS A 226 -0.57 -3.79 10.10
CA LYS A 226 -0.12 -4.24 8.78
C LYS A 226 -1.30 -4.66 7.90
N PHE A 227 -2.22 -5.45 8.44
CA PHE A 227 -3.43 -5.88 7.74
C PHE A 227 -4.29 -4.68 7.32
N ALA A 228 -4.55 -3.73 8.21
CA ALA A 228 -5.37 -2.57 7.93
C ALA A 228 -4.78 -1.68 6.82
N ILE A 229 -3.46 -1.45 6.80
CA ILE A 229 -2.81 -0.66 5.73
C ILE A 229 -2.94 -1.38 4.39
N VAL A 230 -2.71 -2.71 4.34
CA VAL A 230 -2.83 -3.51 3.11
C VAL A 230 -4.30 -3.62 2.67
N PHE A 231 -5.24 -3.71 3.61
CA PHE A 231 -6.68 -3.68 3.33
C PHE A 231 -7.10 -2.33 2.74
N SER A 232 -6.60 -1.24 3.29
CA SER A 232 -6.83 0.11 2.74
C SER A 232 -6.32 0.23 1.31
N ALA A 233 -5.14 -0.33 1.01
CA ALA A 233 -4.60 -0.38 -0.36
C ALA A 233 -5.48 -1.18 -1.33
N LEU A 234 -6.20 -2.21 -0.85
CA LEU A 234 -7.13 -2.98 -1.68
C LEU A 234 -8.37 -2.17 -2.05
N ILE A 235 -8.85 -1.33 -1.14
CA ILE A 235 -10.18 -0.72 -1.24
C ILE A 235 -10.17 0.77 -1.60
N HIS A 236 -9.03 1.47 -1.55
CA HIS A 236 -8.96 2.94 -1.59
C HIS A 236 -9.66 3.59 -2.79
N ASP A 237 -9.63 2.92 -3.94
CA ASP A 237 -10.24 3.35 -5.20
C ASP A 237 -11.38 2.44 -5.69
N VAL A 238 -11.96 1.60 -4.81
CA VAL A 238 -13.04 0.72 -5.24
C VAL A 238 -14.21 1.52 -5.76
N ASP A 239 -14.74 1.14 -6.94
CA ASP A 239 -15.81 1.84 -7.67
C ASP A 239 -15.45 3.27 -8.11
N HIS A 240 -14.15 3.54 -8.33
CA HIS A 240 -13.70 4.84 -8.85
C HIS A 240 -14.26 5.11 -10.24
N GLN A 241 -14.84 6.31 -10.45
CA GLN A 241 -15.60 6.67 -11.64
C GLN A 241 -14.76 7.21 -12.81
N GLY A 242 -13.42 7.08 -12.77
CA GLY A 242 -12.50 7.58 -13.79
C GLY A 242 -12.42 9.10 -13.92
N VAL A 243 -12.93 9.83 -12.92
CA VAL A 243 -12.90 11.30 -12.84
C VAL A 243 -12.62 11.75 -11.41
N THR A 244 -12.16 13.00 -11.26
CA THR A 244 -11.82 13.56 -9.95
C THR A 244 -13.05 13.89 -9.08
N ASN A 245 -12.86 13.99 -7.74
CA ASN A 245 -13.87 14.50 -6.80
C ASN A 245 -14.47 15.84 -7.24
N PHE A 246 -13.63 16.74 -7.78
CA PHE A 246 -14.08 18.03 -8.30
C PHE A 246 -15.05 17.88 -9.48
N GLN A 247 -14.81 16.94 -10.37
CA GLN A 247 -15.66 16.70 -11.53
C GLN A 247 -17.02 16.11 -11.09
N LEU A 248 -17.04 15.15 -10.17
CA LEU A 248 -18.29 14.62 -9.61
C LEU A 248 -19.13 15.70 -8.93
N ALA A 249 -18.49 16.59 -8.17
CA ALA A 249 -19.17 17.74 -7.57
C ALA A 249 -19.78 18.68 -8.63
N LYS A 250 -19.08 18.93 -9.72
CA LYS A 250 -19.54 19.75 -10.84
C LYS A 250 -20.71 19.11 -11.60
N GLU A 251 -20.66 17.80 -11.81
CA GLU A 251 -21.73 17.00 -12.41
C GLU A 251 -22.96 16.90 -11.49
N LYS A 252 -22.83 17.29 -10.22
CA LYS A 252 -23.85 17.09 -9.18
C LYS A 252 -24.22 15.62 -9.04
N ASP A 253 -23.19 14.77 -9.12
CA ASP A 253 -23.35 13.34 -8.93
C ASP A 253 -24.01 13.03 -7.59
N MET A 254 -24.78 11.95 -7.51
CA MET A 254 -25.49 11.56 -6.29
C MET A 254 -24.53 11.25 -5.14
N MET A 255 -23.35 10.67 -5.42
CA MET A 255 -22.31 10.45 -4.42
C MET A 255 -21.76 11.78 -3.92
N ALA A 256 -21.47 12.73 -4.84
CA ALA A 256 -20.98 14.04 -4.46
C ALA A 256 -21.97 14.81 -3.57
N ILE A 257 -23.27 14.69 -3.86
CA ILE A 257 -24.32 15.25 -3.00
C ILE A 257 -24.35 14.56 -1.63
N ALA A 258 -24.27 13.23 -1.60
CA ALA A 258 -24.31 12.43 -0.37
C ALA A 258 -23.16 12.74 0.59
N TYR A 259 -21.96 13.00 0.06
CA TYR A 259 -20.76 13.31 0.85
C TYR A 259 -20.40 14.80 0.87
N GLU A 260 -21.37 15.69 0.58
CA GLU A 260 -21.22 17.16 0.64
C GLU A 260 -20.03 17.70 -0.18
N ASN A 261 -19.71 17.03 -1.30
CA ASN A 261 -18.59 17.34 -2.20
C ASN A 261 -17.20 17.28 -1.54
N LYS A 262 -17.03 16.49 -0.48
CA LYS A 262 -15.77 16.36 0.25
C LYS A 262 -15.25 14.92 0.17
N SER A 263 -14.05 14.71 -0.35
CA SER A 263 -13.41 13.39 -0.48
C SER A 263 -14.42 12.29 -0.89
N VAL A 264 -15.13 12.58 -2.00
CA VAL A 264 -16.34 11.83 -2.40
C VAL A 264 -16.00 10.37 -2.69
N LEU A 265 -14.95 10.14 -3.48
CA LEU A 265 -14.52 8.82 -3.91
C LEU A 265 -13.98 8.00 -2.74
N GLU A 266 -13.20 8.63 -1.86
CA GLU A 266 -12.60 7.99 -0.70
C GLU A 266 -13.66 7.56 0.32
N GLN A 267 -14.66 8.42 0.59
CA GLN A 267 -15.78 8.07 1.47
C GLN A 267 -16.65 6.98 0.84
N HIS A 268 -16.90 7.05 -0.46
CA HIS A 268 -17.64 6.02 -1.18
C HIS A 268 -16.94 4.67 -1.14
N SER A 269 -15.63 4.65 -1.37
CA SER A 269 -14.80 3.43 -1.31
C SER A 269 -14.86 2.76 0.07
N LEU A 270 -14.80 3.56 1.14
CA LEU A 270 -14.95 3.08 2.52
C LEU A 270 -16.34 2.51 2.76
N ASP A 271 -17.41 3.23 2.41
CA ASP A 271 -18.79 2.78 2.61
C ASP A 271 -19.08 1.47 1.87
N LEU A 272 -18.67 1.39 0.61
CA LEU A 272 -18.88 0.21 -0.22
C LEU A 272 -18.13 -1.01 0.35
N ALA A 273 -16.84 -0.86 0.64
CA ALA A 273 -16.04 -1.95 1.18
C ALA A 273 -16.52 -2.40 2.55
N TRP A 274 -16.97 -1.45 3.40
CA TRP A 274 -17.48 -1.74 4.73
C TRP A 274 -18.84 -2.44 4.66
N SER A 275 -19.74 -1.96 3.80
CA SER A 275 -21.03 -2.60 3.56
C SER A 275 -20.86 -4.05 3.09
N LEU A 276 -19.92 -4.26 2.18
CA LEU A 276 -19.60 -5.61 1.71
C LEU A 276 -19.04 -6.49 2.84
N LEU A 277 -18.05 -5.99 3.59
CA LEU A 277 -17.41 -6.75 4.67
C LEU A 277 -18.41 -7.14 5.76
N THR A 278 -19.45 -6.33 6.01
CA THR A 278 -20.47 -6.58 7.04
C THR A 278 -21.58 -7.55 6.60
N GLU A 279 -21.63 -7.98 5.34
CA GLU A 279 -22.54 -9.04 4.90
C GLU A 279 -22.37 -10.30 5.75
N SER A 280 -23.47 -10.99 6.03
CA SER A 280 -23.46 -12.23 6.82
C SER A 280 -22.56 -13.33 6.25
N THR A 281 -22.37 -13.33 4.94
CA THR A 281 -21.48 -14.23 4.20
C THR A 281 -20.03 -14.15 4.67
N PHE A 282 -19.57 -12.98 5.15
CA PHE A 282 -18.19 -12.74 5.55
C PHE A 282 -17.97 -12.78 7.08
N LYS A 283 -18.87 -13.42 7.82
CA LYS A 283 -18.82 -13.47 9.29
C LYS A 283 -17.52 -14.04 9.84
N ASP A 284 -17.04 -15.15 9.28
CA ASP A 284 -15.82 -15.80 9.78
C ASP A 284 -14.56 -15.05 9.37
N LEU A 285 -14.57 -14.44 8.18
CA LEU A 285 -13.53 -13.50 7.76
C LEU A 285 -13.42 -12.31 8.73
N ARG A 286 -14.54 -11.66 9.05
CA ARG A 286 -14.57 -10.56 10.03
C ARG A 286 -13.97 -10.96 11.37
N ARG A 287 -14.39 -12.12 11.91
CA ARG A 287 -13.88 -12.65 13.18
C ARG A 287 -12.38 -12.94 13.15
N SER A 288 -11.85 -13.24 11.98
CA SER A 288 -10.41 -13.41 11.80
C SER A 288 -9.67 -12.08 11.79
N ILE A 289 -10.30 -10.99 11.31
CA ILE A 289 -9.74 -9.65 11.31
C ILE A 289 -9.81 -9.03 12.71
N TYR A 290 -10.97 -9.05 13.35
CA TYR A 290 -11.21 -8.50 14.69
C TYR A 290 -12.10 -9.41 15.53
N ALA A 291 -11.72 -9.64 16.79
CA ALA A 291 -12.39 -10.54 17.72
C ALA A 291 -13.02 -9.81 18.91
N THR A 292 -12.68 -8.54 19.15
CA THR A 292 -13.22 -7.69 20.20
C THR A 292 -13.69 -6.35 19.62
N GLN A 293 -14.48 -5.61 20.39
CA GLN A 293 -14.92 -4.26 19.99
C GLN A 293 -13.74 -3.31 19.85
N GLU A 294 -12.75 -3.40 20.72
CA GLU A 294 -11.53 -2.58 20.66
C GLU A 294 -10.74 -2.84 19.37
N GLU A 295 -10.59 -4.13 18.99
CA GLU A 295 -9.95 -4.50 17.72
C GLU A 295 -10.74 -3.99 16.51
N HIS A 296 -12.08 -4.08 16.55
CA HIS A 296 -12.96 -3.55 15.51
C HIS A 296 -12.77 -2.03 15.35
N ASP A 297 -12.87 -1.28 16.46
CA ASP A 297 -12.80 0.18 16.45
C ASP A 297 -11.42 0.64 15.96
N ARG A 298 -10.36 -0.05 16.39
CA ARG A 298 -9.00 0.22 15.92
C ARG A 298 -8.80 -0.13 14.44
N PHE A 299 -9.30 -1.28 13.97
CA PHE A 299 -9.26 -1.64 12.56
C PHE A 299 -10.00 -0.62 11.69
N ARG A 300 -11.20 -0.19 12.14
CA ARG A 300 -11.98 0.85 11.48
C ARG A 300 -11.20 2.15 11.42
N GLN A 301 -10.64 2.60 12.53
CA GLN A 301 -9.88 3.85 12.62
C GLN A 301 -8.65 3.85 11.72
N LEU A 302 -7.88 2.76 11.73
CA LEU A 302 -6.73 2.58 10.84
C LEU A 302 -7.14 2.68 9.37
N THR A 303 -8.21 1.99 9.00
CA THR A 303 -8.70 1.95 7.62
C THR A 303 -9.20 3.34 7.16
N ILE A 304 -9.95 4.04 8.00
CA ILE A 304 -10.44 5.40 7.70
C ILE A 304 -9.25 6.36 7.51
N ASN A 305 -8.32 6.43 8.45
CA ASN A 305 -7.17 7.30 8.33
C ASN A 305 -6.34 7.00 7.06
N CYS A 306 -6.14 5.72 6.74
CA CYS A 306 -5.40 5.33 5.55
C CYS A 306 -6.10 5.76 4.26
N VAL A 307 -7.38 5.41 4.08
CA VAL A 307 -8.09 5.74 2.84
C VAL A 307 -8.29 7.24 2.69
N MET A 308 -8.68 7.93 3.76
CA MET A 308 -8.82 9.40 3.72
C MET A 308 -7.49 10.12 3.48
N ALA A 309 -6.35 9.48 3.74
CA ALA A 309 -5.04 10.05 3.42
C ALA A 309 -4.73 10.04 1.92
N THR A 310 -5.38 9.22 1.11
CA THR A 310 -5.17 9.18 -0.35
C THR A 310 -5.81 10.36 -1.08
N ASP A 311 -6.80 11.07 -0.50
CA ASP A 311 -7.25 12.36 -1.04
C ASP A 311 -6.18 13.44 -0.80
N ILE A 312 -5.34 13.63 -1.81
CA ILE A 312 -4.25 14.59 -1.79
C ILE A 312 -4.71 16.03 -2.08
N PHE A 313 -5.92 16.20 -2.61
CA PHE A 313 -6.48 17.49 -3.03
C PHE A 313 -7.39 18.12 -1.99
N ASP A 314 -7.83 17.40 -0.95
CA ASP A 314 -8.58 17.96 0.17
C ASP A 314 -7.65 18.88 1.00
N LYS A 315 -7.86 20.19 0.86
CA LYS A 315 -7.02 21.21 1.50
C LYS A 315 -7.14 21.20 3.03
N GLU A 316 -8.31 20.86 3.54
CA GLU A 316 -8.57 20.82 4.98
C GLU A 316 -7.86 19.62 5.60
N MET A 317 -8.00 18.43 5.00
CA MET A 317 -7.28 17.25 5.43
C MET A 317 -5.77 17.40 5.25
N LYS A 318 -5.31 18.05 4.19
CA LYS A 318 -3.90 18.37 4.00
C LYS A 318 -3.38 19.25 5.13
N SER A 319 -4.09 20.35 5.45
CA SER A 319 -3.70 21.25 6.54
C SER A 319 -3.67 20.53 7.89
N PHE A 320 -4.63 19.64 8.14
CA PHE A 320 -4.68 18.81 9.34
C PHE A 320 -3.45 17.87 9.44
N ARG A 321 -3.10 17.18 8.37
CA ARG A 321 -1.89 16.32 8.31
C ARG A 321 -0.60 17.11 8.46
N ASP A 322 -0.49 18.28 7.82
CA ASP A 322 0.68 19.14 7.93
C ASP A 322 0.86 19.67 9.37
N SER A 323 -0.23 20.05 10.05
CA SER A 323 -0.20 20.45 11.47
C SER A 323 0.28 19.31 12.38
N ARG A 324 -0.18 18.06 12.11
CA ARG A 324 0.30 16.90 12.87
C ARG A 324 1.79 16.64 12.65
N TRP A 325 2.25 16.78 11.40
CA TRP A 325 3.65 16.64 11.05
C TRP A 325 4.52 17.63 11.83
N GLU A 326 4.14 18.92 11.82
CA GLU A 326 4.86 19.98 12.56
C GLU A 326 4.97 19.66 14.06
N LYS A 327 3.87 19.21 14.66
CA LYS A 327 3.85 18.82 16.08
C LYS A 327 4.77 17.64 16.39
N ALA A 328 4.86 16.66 15.49
CA ALA A 328 5.55 15.39 15.72
C ALA A 328 7.05 15.45 15.40
N PHE A 329 7.44 16.16 14.34
CA PHE A 329 8.80 16.10 13.80
C PHE A 329 9.56 17.44 13.86
N ASN A 330 8.88 18.61 13.95
CA ASN A 330 9.54 19.91 13.91
C ASN A 330 9.65 20.61 15.28
N ASN A 331 8.87 20.22 16.29
CA ASN A 331 8.92 20.85 17.63
C ASN A 331 10.23 20.64 18.41
N ASN A 332 11.18 19.85 17.92
CA ASN A 332 12.47 19.59 18.57
C ASN A 332 13.59 20.57 18.14
N ASN A 333 13.27 21.64 17.38
CA ASN A 333 14.26 22.55 16.80
C ASN A 333 14.69 23.73 17.71
N ASP A 334 14.39 23.71 19.02
CA ASP A 334 14.84 24.76 19.95
C ASP A 334 16.31 24.65 20.40
N ASN A 335 17.05 23.66 19.91
CA ASN A 335 18.51 23.60 20.14
C ASN A 335 19.26 23.60 18.81
N ASN A 336 20.03 24.66 18.57
CA ASN A 336 20.89 25.01 17.43
C ASN A 336 21.89 23.92 16.95
N ASN A 337 21.52 22.68 16.81
CA ASN A 337 22.39 21.65 16.25
C ASN A 337 21.69 20.98 15.04
N LYS A 338 22.15 21.35 13.83
CA LYS A 338 21.67 20.85 12.52
C LYS A 338 22.14 19.42 12.18
N ASP A 339 22.75 18.72 13.10
CA ASP A 339 23.01 17.29 12.93
C ASP A 339 21.74 16.55 13.37
N VAL A 340 21.16 15.78 12.46
CA VAL A 340 20.00 14.90 12.73
C VAL A 340 20.37 14.02 13.92
N ALA A 341 19.98 14.45 15.13
CA ALA A 341 20.23 13.70 16.34
C ALA A 341 19.46 12.40 16.24
N VAL A 342 20.18 11.29 16.13
CA VAL A 342 19.60 9.94 16.32
C VAL A 342 18.99 9.94 17.71
N VAL A 343 17.67 9.95 17.81
CA VAL A 343 16.95 9.89 19.09
C VAL A 343 17.29 8.54 19.71
N ASP A 344 17.96 8.57 20.86
CA ASP A 344 18.21 7.37 21.65
C ASP A 344 16.91 6.94 22.35
N TYR A 345 16.15 6.07 21.70
CA TYR A 345 14.89 5.52 22.21
C TYR A 345 15.07 4.61 23.45
N ALA A 346 16.31 4.27 23.81
CA ALA A 346 16.59 3.44 25.00
C ALA A 346 16.49 4.23 26.31
N THR A 347 16.77 5.55 26.28
CA THR A 347 16.89 6.38 27.49
C THR A 347 15.88 7.50 27.58
N THR A 348 15.14 7.80 26.49
CA THR A 348 14.17 8.90 26.46
C THR A 348 12.80 8.43 26.97
N GLU A 349 12.23 9.11 27.97
CA GLU A 349 10.82 8.93 28.31
C GLU A 349 9.97 9.32 27.09
N ILE A 350 9.30 8.31 26.51
CA ILE A 350 8.46 8.47 25.32
C ILE A 350 7.16 9.15 25.78
N ASN A 351 6.89 10.35 25.26
CA ASN A 351 5.54 10.92 25.37
C ASN A 351 4.59 10.08 24.50
N ASP A 352 3.64 9.41 25.14
CA ASP A 352 2.71 8.48 24.49
C ASP A 352 1.92 9.15 23.35
N ASP A 353 1.46 10.37 23.54
CA ASP A 353 0.72 11.13 22.53
C ASP A 353 1.60 11.49 21.30
N ASP A 354 2.86 11.86 21.51
CA ASP A 354 3.80 12.17 20.44
C ASP A 354 4.17 10.90 19.66
N TRP A 355 4.38 9.80 20.35
CA TRP A 355 4.68 8.50 19.77
C TRP A 355 3.52 7.97 18.89
N LYS A 356 2.27 8.02 19.40
CA LYS A 356 1.06 7.66 18.65
C LYS A 356 0.87 8.56 17.44
N ARG A 357 1.16 9.86 17.57
CA ARG A 357 1.10 10.82 16.46
C ARG A 357 2.10 10.46 15.37
N LYS A 358 3.34 10.10 15.72
CA LYS A 358 4.37 9.63 14.78
C LYS A 358 3.96 8.32 14.10
N ALA A 359 3.37 7.38 14.86
CA ALA A 359 2.80 6.16 14.29
C ALA A 359 1.73 6.47 13.24
N THR A 360 0.76 7.33 13.59
CA THR A 360 -0.34 7.73 12.69
C THR A 360 0.18 8.34 11.40
N ILE A 361 1.09 9.32 11.50
CA ILE A 361 1.70 9.97 10.34
C ILE A 361 2.46 8.98 9.47
N THR A 362 3.23 8.08 10.08
CA THR A 362 4.00 7.08 9.35
C THR A 362 3.08 6.13 8.58
N ILE A 363 1.99 5.68 9.19
CA ILE A 363 0.98 4.84 8.56
C ILE A 363 0.36 5.55 7.34
N GLU A 364 -0.04 6.81 7.50
CA GLU A 364 -0.59 7.61 6.40
C GLU A 364 0.45 7.85 5.29
N CYS A 365 1.72 8.11 5.63
CA CYS A 365 2.79 8.24 4.64
C CYS A 365 3.04 6.92 3.87
N ILE A 366 2.90 5.76 4.52
CA ILE A 366 3.05 4.46 3.86
C ILE A 366 1.98 4.28 2.78
N ILE A 367 0.71 4.53 3.09
CA ILE A 367 -0.36 4.34 2.09
C ILE A 367 -0.26 5.38 0.97
N GLN A 368 -0.01 6.66 1.28
CA GLN A 368 0.19 7.70 0.27
C GLN A 368 1.35 7.36 -0.68
N ALA A 369 2.48 6.91 -0.13
CA ALA A 369 3.64 6.53 -0.93
C ALA A 369 3.39 5.25 -1.74
N SER A 370 2.57 4.34 -1.25
CA SER A 370 2.19 3.12 -1.95
C SER A 370 1.31 3.40 -3.15
N ASP A 371 0.38 4.33 -3.02
CA ASP A 371 -0.54 4.76 -4.07
C ASP A 371 0.21 5.36 -5.26
N VAL A 372 1.15 6.26 -4.99
CA VAL A 372 1.99 6.88 -6.02
C VAL A 372 3.34 6.20 -6.23
N ALA A 373 3.51 4.96 -5.78
CA ALA A 373 4.80 4.26 -5.77
C ALA A 373 5.46 4.18 -7.14
N HIS A 374 4.70 4.17 -8.23
CA HIS A 374 5.19 4.15 -9.59
C HIS A 374 6.08 5.37 -9.91
N THR A 375 5.85 6.52 -9.27
CA THR A 375 6.67 7.73 -9.43
C THR A 375 8.02 7.63 -8.75
N MET A 376 8.15 6.71 -7.77
CA MET A 376 9.34 6.44 -6.95
C MET A 376 9.95 5.08 -7.28
N GLN A 377 9.81 4.62 -8.53
CA GLN A 377 10.37 3.38 -9.08
C GLN A 377 11.13 3.68 -10.37
N HIS A 378 11.65 2.65 -11.04
CA HIS A 378 12.36 2.81 -12.30
C HIS A 378 11.54 3.55 -13.34
N TRP A 379 12.22 4.36 -14.16
CA TRP A 379 11.63 5.21 -15.20
C TRP A 379 10.55 4.53 -16.05
N HIS A 380 10.79 3.30 -16.54
CA HIS A 380 9.83 2.59 -17.38
C HIS A 380 8.53 2.22 -16.64
N VAL A 381 8.58 2.01 -15.32
CA VAL A 381 7.39 1.77 -14.49
C VAL A 381 6.58 3.06 -14.37
N TYR A 382 7.27 4.17 -14.09
CA TYR A 382 6.65 5.49 -14.05
C TYR A 382 5.98 5.82 -15.39
N GLN A 383 6.70 5.72 -16.52
CA GLN A 383 6.14 6.03 -17.85
C GLN A 383 4.86 5.26 -18.13
N ARG A 384 4.85 3.97 -17.83
CA ARG A 384 3.68 3.13 -18.08
C ARG A 384 2.46 3.57 -17.27
N TRP A 385 2.60 3.81 -15.96
CA TRP A 385 1.50 4.24 -15.13
C TRP A 385 1.06 5.68 -15.45
N ASN A 386 2.00 6.55 -15.79
CA ASN A 386 1.71 7.89 -16.27
C ASN A 386 0.88 7.86 -17.57
N GLN A 387 1.21 6.97 -18.52
CA GLN A 387 0.39 6.77 -19.70
C GLN A 387 -1.01 6.26 -19.38
N CYS A 388 -1.15 5.33 -18.43
CA CYS A 388 -2.46 4.83 -17.99
C CYS A 388 -3.34 5.96 -17.45
N LEU A 389 -2.77 6.82 -16.59
CA LEU A 389 -3.49 7.96 -16.02
C LEU A 389 -3.85 9.00 -17.08
N PHE A 390 -2.91 9.32 -17.97
CA PHE A 390 -3.17 10.20 -19.10
C PHE A 390 -4.35 9.69 -19.95
N THR A 391 -4.32 8.41 -20.33
CA THR A 391 -5.38 7.78 -21.13
C THR A 391 -6.74 7.87 -20.44
N GLU A 392 -6.82 7.61 -19.13
CA GLU A 392 -8.07 7.73 -18.38
C GLU A 392 -8.60 9.15 -18.37
N MET A 393 -7.76 10.13 -18.06
CA MET A 393 -8.17 11.54 -18.05
C MET A 393 -8.53 12.05 -19.45
N TYR A 394 -7.83 11.60 -20.49
CA TYR A 394 -8.13 11.96 -21.86
C TYR A 394 -9.44 11.34 -22.34
N THR A 395 -9.73 10.11 -21.94
CA THR A 395 -11.01 9.44 -22.19
C THR A 395 -12.17 10.20 -21.53
N ALA A 396 -12.01 10.62 -20.27
CA ALA A 396 -13.02 11.45 -19.59
C ALA A 396 -13.26 12.80 -20.33
N TYR A 397 -12.20 13.41 -20.87
CA TYR A 397 -12.33 14.61 -21.71
C TYR A 397 -13.07 14.32 -23.00
N GLN A 398 -12.72 13.26 -23.74
CA GLN A 398 -13.42 12.87 -24.98
C GLN A 398 -14.90 12.55 -24.76
N GLN A 399 -15.25 12.01 -23.60
CA GLN A 399 -16.63 11.73 -23.20
C GLN A 399 -17.39 12.98 -22.73
N GLY A 400 -16.73 14.14 -22.70
CA GLY A 400 -17.34 15.40 -22.24
C GLY A 400 -17.51 15.49 -20.72
N ARG A 401 -16.89 14.58 -19.95
CA ARG A 401 -16.89 14.60 -18.48
C ARG A 401 -15.83 15.54 -17.92
N SER A 402 -14.85 15.96 -18.69
CA SER A 402 -13.85 16.97 -18.32
C SER A 402 -13.87 18.12 -19.32
N ASP A 403 -13.84 19.37 -18.83
CA ASP A 403 -13.82 20.55 -19.73
C ASP A 403 -12.45 20.84 -20.30
N LYS A 404 -11.40 20.31 -19.71
CA LYS A 404 -10.03 20.61 -20.07
C LYS A 404 -9.40 19.40 -20.75
N ASP A 405 -8.83 19.65 -21.94
CA ASP A 405 -7.94 18.71 -22.58
C ASP A 405 -6.69 18.52 -21.70
N PRO A 406 -6.46 17.32 -21.14
CA PRO A 406 -5.33 17.09 -20.25
C PRO A 406 -4.00 17.26 -20.98
N SER A 407 -3.94 17.03 -22.30
CA SER A 407 -2.70 17.15 -23.09
C SER A 407 -2.09 18.55 -23.05
N LEU A 408 -2.91 19.59 -22.91
CA LEU A 408 -2.48 20.98 -22.92
C LEU A 408 -1.63 21.36 -21.69
N GLY A 409 -1.73 20.62 -20.59
CA GLY A 409 -1.01 20.92 -19.36
C GLY A 409 -0.29 19.73 -18.72
N TRP A 410 -0.29 18.56 -19.36
CA TRP A 410 0.23 17.33 -18.78
C TRP A 410 1.71 17.42 -18.38
N TYR A 411 2.53 17.96 -19.29
CA TYR A 411 3.97 18.10 -19.05
C TYR A 411 4.26 18.96 -17.80
N GLU A 412 3.66 20.14 -17.73
CA GLU A 412 3.82 21.07 -16.61
C GLU A 412 3.17 20.54 -15.33
N GLY A 413 2.04 19.85 -15.46
CA GLY A 413 1.32 19.22 -14.34
C GLY A 413 2.16 18.14 -13.66
N GLU A 414 2.82 17.29 -14.41
CA GLU A 414 3.71 16.26 -13.87
C GLU A 414 4.93 16.86 -13.16
N LEU A 415 5.56 17.90 -13.74
CA LEU A 415 6.64 18.61 -13.04
C LEU A 415 6.17 19.19 -11.72
N TRP A 416 4.99 19.84 -11.74
CA TRP A 416 4.39 20.39 -10.52
C TRP A 416 4.10 19.28 -9.49
N PHE A 417 3.60 18.13 -9.94
CA PHE A 417 3.28 17.00 -9.07
C PHE A 417 4.54 16.43 -8.41
N PHE A 418 5.62 16.25 -9.16
CA PHE A 418 6.91 15.86 -8.60
C PHE A 418 7.42 16.86 -7.56
N ASP A 419 7.41 18.16 -7.91
CA ASP A 419 8.02 19.21 -7.07
C ASP A 419 7.19 19.49 -5.81
N ASN A 420 5.85 19.37 -5.86
CA ASN A 420 4.97 19.79 -4.78
C ASN A 420 4.33 18.63 -3.99
N TYR A 421 4.39 17.41 -4.51
CA TYR A 421 3.82 16.25 -3.82
C TYR A 421 4.81 15.07 -3.69
N ILE A 422 5.36 14.55 -4.79
CA ILE A 422 6.14 13.31 -4.77
C ILE A 422 7.46 13.47 -4.01
N ILE A 423 8.27 14.47 -4.35
CA ILE A 423 9.57 14.71 -3.68
C ILE A 423 9.36 15.07 -2.21
N PRO A 424 8.41 15.95 -1.82
CA PRO A 424 8.06 16.17 -0.43
C PRO A 424 7.62 14.90 0.32
N LEU A 425 6.79 14.04 -0.29
CA LEU A 425 6.35 12.78 0.31
C LEU A 425 7.52 11.82 0.52
N ALA A 426 8.38 11.64 -0.50
CA ALA A 426 9.59 10.82 -0.39
C ALA A 426 10.54 11.34 0.70
N THR A 427 10.61 12.66 0.88
CA THR A 427 11.37 13.30 1.96
C THR A 427 10.75 12.97 3.33
N LYS A 428 9.43 13.08 3.47
CA LYS A 428 8.72 12.69 4.71
C LYS A 428 8.95 11.22 5.07
N LEU A 429 8.91 10.30 4.08
CA LEU A 429 9.25 8.88 4.31
C LEU A 429 10.64 8.70 4.91
N ARG A 430 11.63 9.42 4.40
CA ARG A 430 12.98 9.41 4.95
C ARG A 430 13.01 9.97 6.37
N GLU A 431 12.32 11.07 6.62
CA GLU A 431 12.28 11.76 7.91
C GLU A 431 11.52 11.00 8.99
N CYS A 432 10.62 10.07 8.63
CA CYS A 432 9.99 9.13 9.59
C CYS A 432 11.00 8.19 10.25
N GLN A 433 12.19 7.98 9.67
CA GLN A 433 13.30 7.17 10.20
C GLN A 433 12.99 5.70 10.50
N VAL A 434 11.88 5.17 9.96
CA VAL A 434 11.47 3.76 10.19
C VAL A 434 11.95 2.79 9.11
N PHE A 435 12.48 3.28 7.97
CA PHE A 435 12.85 2.46 6.81
C PHE A 435 14.34 2.11 6.71
N GLY A 436 15.11 2.41 7.75
CA GLY A 436 16.55 2.15 7.80
C GLY A 436 17.33 2.84 6.66
N VAL A 437 18.42 2.22 6.23
CA VAL A 437 19.32 2.77 5.17
C VAL A 437 18.70 2.80 3.76
N SER A 438 17.55 2.17 3.55
CA SER A 438 16.89 2.16 2.24
C SER A 438 15.89 3.30 2.04
N CYS A 439 15.79 4.22 2.99
CA CYS A 439 14.86 5.35 2.92
C CYS A 439 15.17 6.34 1.78
N ASP A 440 16.45 6.47 1.39
CA ASP A 440 16.86 7.39 0.32
C ASP A 440 16.46 6.92 -1.08
N GLU A 441 16.26 5.60 -1.29
CA GLU A 441 15.96 5.02 -2.61
C GLU A 441 14.70 5.64 -3.25
N PHE A 442 13.66 5.90 -2.46
CA PHE A 442 12.41 6.50 -2.96
C PHE A 442 12.63 7.94 -3.43
N LEU A 443 13.39 8.72 -2.67
CA LEU A 443 13.72 10.10 -3.00
C LEU A 443 14.64 10.18 -4.22
N ASP A 444 15.59 9.27 -4.33
CA ASP A 444 16.50 9.18 -5.47
C ASP A 444 15.72 8.89 -6.76
N PHE A 445 14.84 7.87 -6.76
CA PHE A 445 14.01 7.57 -7.93
C PHE A 445 13.06 8.71 -8.28
N ALA A 446 12.41 9.34 -7.30
CA ALA A 446 11.55 10.50 -7.53
C ALA A 446 12.30 11.64 -8.21
N THR A 447 13.51 11.94 -7.72
CA THR A 447 14.36 13.01 -8.25
C THR A 447 14.86 12.68 -9.68
N GLU A 448 15.27 11.42 -9.91
CA GLU A 448 15.68 10.96 -11.24
C GLU A 448 14.52 10.99 -12.24
N ASN A 449 13.34 10.48 -11.87
CA ASN A 449 12.16 10.48 -12.73
C ASN A 449 11.70 11.91 -13.05
N ARG A 450 11.72 12.81 -12.08
CA ARG A 450 11.44 14.23 -12.30
C ARG A 450 12.41 14.85 -13.32
N LYS A 451 13.70 14.52 -13.21
CA LYS A 451 14.74 14.99 -14.15
C LYS A 451 14.55 14.40 -15.55
N GLU A 452 14.30 13.10 -15.65
CA GLU A 452 14.00 12.45 -16.93
C GLU A 452 12.76 13.06 -17.59
N TRP A 453 11.70 13.31 -16.81
CA TRP A 453 10.48 13.95 -17.31
C TRP A 453 10.76 15.36 -17.83
N SER A 454 11.59 16.16 -17.16
CA SER A 454 11.93 17.51 -17.60
C SER A 454 12.60 17.54 -18.98
N VAL A 455 13.27 16.44 -19.37
CA VAL A 455 13.96 16.33 -20.68
C VAL A 455 13.08 15.68 -21.74
N LYS A 456 12.35 14.62 -21.39
CA LYS A 456 11.65 13.75 -22.34
C LYS A 456 10.12 13.95 -22.35
N GLY A 457 9.58 14.60 -21.33
CA GLY A 457 8.13 14.61 -21.08
C GLY A 457 7.31 15.21 -22.21
N ARG A 458 7.81 16.24 -22.91
CA ARG A 458 7.08 16.84 -24.04
C ARG A 458 6.93 15.88 -25.22
N ASP A 459 8.00 15.14 -25.54
CA ASP A 459 7.97 14.14 -26.61
C ASP A 459 7.05 12.97 -26.22
N ILE A 460 7.10 12.53 -24.96
CA ILE A 460 6.24 11.47 -24.44
C ILE A 460 4.76 11.87 -24.51
N VAL A 461 4.41 13.11 -24.14
CA VAL A 461 3.01 13.60 -24.26
C VAL A 461 2.56 13.60 -25.74
N ALA A 462 3.43 14.00 -26.65
CA ALA A 462 3.12 13.95 -28.08
C ALA A 462 2.92 12.51 -28.59
N GLU A 463 3.73 11.55 -28.12
CA GLU A 463 3.56 10.12 -28.41
C GLU A 463 2.25 9.57 -27.82
N MET A 464 1.92 9.94 -26.57
CA MET A 464 0.66 9.55 -25.92
C MET A 464 -0.57 10.00 -26.72
N LEU A 465 -0.53 11.23 -27.24
CA LEU A 465 -1.62 11.76 -28.09
C LEU A 465 -1.75 11.02 -29.42
N ASN A 466 -0.64 10.64 -30.03
CA ASN A 466 -0.67 9.91 -31.29
C ASN A 466 -1.20 8.47 -31.16
N ASN A 467 -1.21 7.93 -29.93
CA ASN A 467 -1.66 6.58 -29.62
C ASN A 467 -3.11 6.53 -29.09
N GLN A 468 -3.80 7.68 -29.01
CA GLN A 468 -5.24 7.79 -28.64
C GLN A 468 -6.10 7.73 -29.89
#